data_9b33c2a07ad9000d0f4a6ec50a8b6798
#
_entry.id   9b33c2a07ad9000d0f4a6ec50a8b6798
#
_cell.length_a   1.000
_cell.length_b   1.000
_cell.length_c   1.000
_cell.angle_alpha   90.00
_cell.angle_beta   90.00
_cell.angle_gamma   90.00
#
_symmetry.space_group_name_H-M   'P 1'
#
loop_
_entity.id
_entity.type
_entity.pdbx_description
1 polymer ?
#
loop_
_entity_poly.entity_id
_entity_poly.type
_entity_poly.pdbx_seq_one_letter_code
_entity_poly.pdbx_strand_id
1 'polypeptide(L)'
;MQEYINFFQQHLLLSSAFVIILLLLIANEIRYRLSGIAKLSPRQVTQALNHEIAILIDTRARNDYQRSHILGAMNIVESELLTELKRLEKYKDKQIIIIDAAGQKAHNIALKLKKQGFDNVAMLSGGMQAWLAEGLPIAK
;
A
#
# COMPACT_ATOMS: atom_id res chain seq x y z
N MET A 1 -38.62 -17.63 5.39
CA MET A 1 -38.02 -16.81 6.48
C MET A 1 -37.85 -17.59 7.78
N GLN A 2 -38.83 -18.44 8.15
CA GLN A 2 -38.76 -19.24 9.39
C GLN A 2 -37.58 -20.23 9.42
N GLU A 3 -37.23 -20.83 8.26
CA GLU A 3 -36.13 -21.78 8.16
C GLU A 3 -34.77 -21.16 8.45
N TYR A 4 -34.52 -19.91 8.01
CA TYR A 4 -33.29 -19.18 8.31
C TYR A 4 -33.17 -18.86 9.80
N ILE A 5 -34.28 -18.50 10.44
CA ILE A 5 -34.32 -18.21 11.89
C ILE A 5 -34.01 -19.48 12.68
N ASN A 6 -34.60 -20.62 12.30
CA ASN A 6 -34.35 -21.90 12.93
C ASN A 6 -32.89 -22.37 12.75
N PHE A 7 -32.31 -22.13 11.57
CA PHE A 7 -30.89 -22.44 11.31
C PHE A 7 -29.96 -21.63 12.21
N PHE A 8 -30.22 -20.32 12.36
CA PHE A 8 -29.44 -19.46 13.25
C PHE A 8 -29.54 -19.88 14.71
N GLN A 9 -30.72 -20.32 15.15
CA GLN A 9 -30.91 -20.79 16.53
C GLN A 9 -30.25 -22.14 16.80
N GLN A 10 -30.26 -23.06 15.83
CA GLN A 10 -29.61 -24.37 15.96
C GLN A 10 -28.07 -24.31 15.89
N HIS A 11 -27.52 -23.30 15.20
CA HIS A 11 -26.08 -23.14 15.00
C HIS A 11 -25.56 -21.81 15.55
N LEU A 12 -25.96 -21.47 16.79
CA LEU A 12 -25.66 -20.18 17.40
C LEU A 12 -24.15 -19.85 17.41
N LEU A 13 -23.30 -20.83 17.68
CA LEU A 13 -21.84 -20.65 17.68
C LEU A 13 -21.29 -20.32 16.28
N LEU A 14 -21.74 -21.02 15.26
CA LEU A 14 -21.30 -20.76 13.88
C LEU A 14 -21.81 -19.40 13.38
N SER A 15 -23.07 -19.08 13.69
CA SER A 15 -23.69 -17.82 13.28
C SER A 15 -23.03 -16.62 13.97
N SER A 16 -22.75 -16.74 15.28
CA SER A 16 -22.03 -15.68 16.00
C SER A 16 -20.60 -15.50 15.49
N ALA A 17 -19.87 -16.58 15.24
CA ALA A 17 -18.54 -16.51 14.66
C ALA A 17 -18.55 -15.84 13.29
N PHE A 18 -19.51 -16.15 12.41
CA PHE A 18 -19.68 -15.51 11.12
C PHE A 18 -19.92 -14.00 11.25
N VAL A 19 -20.82 -13.58 12.13
CA VAL A 19 -21.12 -12.17 12.37
C VAL A 19 -19.88 -11.42 12.88
N ILE A 20 -19.15 -12.03 13.82
CA ILE A 20 -17.91 -11.44 14.37
C ILE A 20 -16.88 -11.24 13.25
N ILE A 21 -16.65 -12.28 12.44
CA ILE A 21 -15.70 -12.19 11.31
C ILE A 21 -16.13 -11.10 10.33
N LEU A 22 -17.42 -11.04 9.99
CA LEU A 22 -17.95 -10.02 9.10
C LEU A 22 -17.75 -8.61 9.67
N LEU A 23 -18.03 -8.38 10.94
CA LEU A 23 -17.80 -7.11 11.60
C LEU A 23 -16.32 -6.73 11.63
N LEU A 24 -15.43 -7.68 11.86
CA LEU A 24 -13.98 -7.46 11.81
C LEU A 24 -13.51 -7.08 10.41
N LEU A 25 -14.04 -7.72 9.36
CA LEU A 25 -13.72 -7.37 7.97
C LEU A 25 -14.21 -5.97 7.62
N ILE A 26 -15.44 -5.62 8.00
CA ILE A 26 -16.00 -4.28 7.78
C ILE A 26 -15.17 -3.22 8.54
N ALA A 27 -14.85 -3.46 9.80
CA ALA A 27 -14.04 -2.55 10.60
C ALA A 27 -12.63 -2.36 10.01
N ASN A 28 -12.03 -3.44 9.50
CA ASN A 28 -10.74 -3.38 8.81
C ASN A 28 -10.83 -2.56 7.51
N GLU A 29 -11.86 -2.76 6.71
CA GLU A 29 -12.08 -2.00 5.47
C GLU A 29 -12.30 -0.50 5.75
N ILE A 30 -13.12 -0.17 6.76
CA ILE A 30 -13.36 1.22 7.17
C ILE A 30 -12.04 1.86 7.63
N ARG A 31 -11.27 1.16 8.47
CA ARG A 31 -9.97 1.66 8.96
C ARG A 31 -8.98 1.89 7.82
N TYR A 32 -8.98 0.99 6.83
CA TYR A 32 -8.16 1.10 5.64
C TYR A 32 -8.53 2.36 4.83
N ARG A 33 -9.82 2.60 4.58
CA ARG A 33 -10.31 3.78 3.83
C ARG A 33 -10.06 5.09 4.58
N LEU A 34 -10.22 5.10 5.90
CA LEU A 34 -9.99 6.27 6.74
C LEU A 34 -8.50 6.59 6.96
N SER A 35 -7.59 5.70 6.55
CA SER A 35 -6.15 5.92 6.71
C SER A 35 -5.60 7.13 5.94
N GLY A 36 -6.32 7.57 4.91
CA GLY A 36 -5.90 8.67 4.05
C GLY A 36 -4.68 8.35 3.18
N ILE A 37 -4.37 7.05 2.99
CA ILE A 37 -3.33 6.61 2.05
C ILE A 37 -3.96 6.42 0.68
N ALA A 38 -3.58 7.26 -0.28
CA ALA A 38 -4.07 7.16 -1.65
C ALA A 38 -3.48 5.92 -2.35
N LYS A 39 -4.31 5.20 -3.10
CA LYS A 39 -3.89 4.16 -4.03
C LYS A 39 -3.82 4.76 -5.43
N LEU A 40 -2.64 4.78 -6.01
CA LEU A 40 -2.43 5.30 -7.36
C LEU A 40 -2.23 4.15 -8.34
N SER A 41 -2.92 4.21 -9.47
CA SER A 41 -2.65 3.31 -10.58
C SER A 41 -1.28 3.61 -11.21
N PRO A 42 -0.68 2.68 -11.98
CA PRO A 42 0.58 2.93 -12.67
C PRO A 42 0.55 4.20 -13.55
N ARG A 43 -0.58 4.47 -14.20
CA ARG A 43 -0.77 5.70 -15.02
C ARG A 43 -0.74 6.97 -14.17
N GLN A 44 -1.43 6.97 -13.02
CA GLN A 44 -1.41 8.12 -12.10
C GLN A 44 -0.02 8.36 -11.53
N VAL A 45 0.73 7.31 -11.23
CA VAL A 45 2.13 7.41 -10.80
C VAL A 45 2.99 8.03 -11.91
N THR A 46 2.84 7.57 -13.16
CA THR A 46 3.55 8.15 -14.29
C THR A 46 3.25 9.65 -14.45
N GLN A 47 2.00 10.06 -14.31
CA GLN A 47 1.62 11.48 -14.34
C GLN A 47 2.29 12.28 -13.23
N ALA A 48 2.27 11.75 -11.99
CA ALA A 48 2.88 12.42 -10.84
C ALA A 48 4.40 12.59 -11.01
N LEU A 49 5.07 11.62 -11.62
CA LEU A 49 6.49 11.69 -11.94
C LEU A 49 6.79 12.73 -13.02
N ASN A 50 5.99 12.77 -14.10
CA ASN A 50 6.16 13.71 -15.18
C ASN A 50 6.00 15.17 -14.74
N HIS A 51 5.23 15.42 -13.69
CA HIS A 51 5.07 16.75 -13.08
C HIS A 51 6.08 17.04 -11.97
N GLU A 52 7.02 16.13 -11.67
CA GLU A 52 8.04 16.24 -10.62
C GLU A 52 7.49 16.48 -9.21
N ILE A 53 6.22 16.14 -9.00
CA ILE A 53 5.53 16.33 -7.71
C ILE A 53 5.65 15.13 -6.77
N ALA A 54 6.19 14.02 -7.25
CA ALA A 54 6.31 12.78 -6.51
C ALA A 54 7.72 12.20 -6.55
N ILE A 55 8.02 11.39 -5.54
CA ILE A 55 9.18 10.50 -5.49
C ILE A 55 8.71 9.07 -5.24
N LEU A 56 9.49 8.12 -5.72
CA LEU A 56 9.21 6.70 -5.57
C LEU A 56 10.16 6.07 -4.57
N ILE A 57 9.60 5.28 -3.65
CA ILE A 57 10.37 4.44 -2.73
C ILE A 57 10.01 2.98 -2.99
N ASP A 58 10.97 2.22 -3.51
CA ASP A 58 10.84 0.78 -3.69
C ASP A 58 11.30 0.07 -2.43
N THR A 59 10.37 -0.60 -1.77
CA THR A 59 10.60 -1.25 -0.47
C THR A 59 10.91 -2.75 -0.59
N ARG A 60 11.07 -3.24 -1.83
CA ARG A 60 11.47 -4.62 -2.09
C ARG A 60 12.91 -4.88 -1.69
N ALA A 61 13.27 -6.16 -1.60
CA ALA A 61 14.65 -6.57 -1.38
C ALA A 61 15.59 -6.00 -2.46
N ARG A 62 16.83 -5.71 -2.08
CA ARG A 62 17.82 -5.10 -2.99
C ARG A 62 18.03 -5.90 -4.27
N ASN A 63 18.02 -7.24 -4.19
CA ASN A 63 18.16 -8.10 -5.37
C ASN A 63 17.00 -7.94 -6.36
N ASP A 64 15.76 -7.78 -5.87
CA ASP A 64 14.59 -7.59 -6.73
C ASP A 64 14.61 -6.20 -7.37
N TYR A 65 15.00 -5.19 -6.61
CA TYR A 65 15.21 -3.85 -7.13
C TYR A 65 16.27 -3.82 -8.24
N GLN A 66 17.41 -4.48 -8.04
CA GLN A 66 18.51 -4.53 -9.03
C GLN A 66 18.12 -5.27 -10.31
N ARG A 67 17.23 -6.26 -10.24
CA ARG A 67 16.74 -6.95 -11.45
C ARG A 67 15.88 -6.06 -12.32
N SER A 68 15.00 -5.30 -11.70
CA SER A 68 14.12 -4.35 -12.37
C SER A 68 13.47 -3.43 -11.36
N HIS A 69 13.45 -2.13 -11.63
CA HIS A 69 12.78 -1.14 -10.81
C HIS A 69 12.20 -0.01 -11.69
N ILE A 70 11.33 0.80 -11.14
CA ILE A 70 10.79 1.96 -11.83
C ILE A 70 11.89 3.03 -11.88
N LEU A 71 12.10 3.61 -13.05
CA LEU A 71 13.13 4.62 -13.24
C LEU A 71 12.98 5.77 -12.23
N GLY A 72 14.08 6.11 -11.55
CA GLY A 72 14.10 7.15 -10.53
C GLY A 72 13.61 6.73 -9.14
N ALA A 73 13.20 5.47 -8.96
CA ALA A 73 12.85 4.97 -7.64
C ALA A 73 14.09 4.80 -6.75
N MET A 74 13.96 5.18 -5.47
CA MET A 74 14.97 4.91 -4.46
C MET A 74 14.64 3.58 -3.77
N ASN A 75 15.65 2.71 -3.64
CA ASN A 75 15.49 1.49 -2.86
C ASN A 75 15.75 1.76 -1.37
N ILE A 76 14.71 1.60 -0.57
CA ILE A 76 14.78 1.63 0.89
C ILE A 76 13.98 0.43 1.39
N VAL A 77 14.67 -0.63 1.75
CA VAL A 77 14.03 -1.86 2.23
C VAL A 77 13.18 -1.56 3.47
N GLU A 78 12.04 -2.23 3.62
CA GLU A 78 11.09 -1.97 4.72
C GLU A 78 11.76 -1.93 6.11
N SER A 79 12.73 -2.82 6.36
CA SER A 79 13.47 -2.88 7.63
C SER A 79 14.36 -1.66 7.89
N GLU A 80 14.80 -0.96 6.85
CA GLU A 80 15.69 0.19 6.93
C GLU A 80 14.91 1.53 6.92
N LEU A 81 13.62 1.50 6.65
CA LEU A 81 12.81 2.70 6.43
C LEU A 81 12.90 3.71 7.58
N LEU A 82 12.80 3.24 8.83
CA LEU A 82 12.83 4.12 10.00
C LEU A 82 14.21 4.71 10.28
N THR A 83 15.28 4.04 9.84
CA THR A 83 16.66 4.54 9.97
C THR A 83 17.00 5.55 8.88
N GLU A 84 16.34 5.45 7.74
CA GLU A 84 16.55 6.31 6.57
C GLU A 84 15.63 7.54 6.51
N LEU A 85 14.84 7.82 7.57
CA LEU A 85 13.89 8.94 7.60
C LEU A 85 14.56 10.30 7.34
N LYS A 86 15.77 10.52 7.87
CA LYS A 86 16.53 11.76 7.63
C LYS A 86 16.81 12.01 6.15
N ARG A 87 17.03 10.95 5.40
CA ARG A 87 17.22 11.00 3.94
C ARG A 87 15.97 11.44 3.20
N LEU A 88 14.79 11.15 3.77
CA LEU A 88 13.48 11.48 3.21
C LEU A 88 12.99 12.87 3.60
N GLU A 89 13.55 13.49 4.64
CA GLU A 89 13.09 14.81 5.13
C GLU A 89 13.09 15.90 4.05
N LYS A 90 14.07 15.87 3.15
CA LYS A 90 14.16 16.82 2.03
C LYS A 90 13.02 16.69 1.00
N TYR A 91 12.21 15.63 1.11
CA TYR A 91 11.10 15.34 0.21
C TYR A 91 9.74 15.50 0.88
N LYS A 92 9.65 16.08 2.08
CA LYS A 92 8.38 16.25 2.81
C LYS A 92 7.33 17.03 2.02
N ASP A 93 7.75 17.96 1.16
CA ASP A 93 6.86 18.75 0.32
C ASP A 93 6.40 18.00 -0.95
N LYS A 94 6.97 16.83 -1.25
CA LYS A 94 6.60 15.99 -2.38
C LYS A 94 5.71 14.83 -1.94
N GLN A 95 4.94 14.31 -2.89
CA GLN A 95 4.23 13.07 -2.66
C GLN A 95 5.22 11.89 -2.63
N ILE A 96 5.18 11.10 -1.57
CA ILE A 96 5.98 9.87 -1.44
C ILE A 96 5.11 8.70 -1.87
N ILE A 97 5.50 7.99 -2.91
CA ILE A 97 4.77 6.84 -3.43
C ILE A 97 5.55 5.58 -3.10
N ILE A 98 4.92 4.70 -2.30
CA ILE A 98 5.50 3.43 -1.86
C ILE A 98 5.23 2.35 -2.89
N ILE A 99 6.29 1.63 -3.25
CA ILE A 99 6.25 0.49 -4.17
C ILE A 99 6.67 -0.76 -3.42
N ASP A 100 5.85 -1.79 -3.49
CA ASP A 100 6.19 -3.15 -3.07
C ASP A 100 6.00 -4.13 -4.24
N ALA A 101 6.08 -5.43 -3.98
CA ALA A 101 5.96 -6.43 -5.04
C ALA A 101 4.56 -6.47 -5.67
N ALA A 102 3.49 -6.47 -4.86
CA ALA A 102 2.10 -6.73 -5.29
C ALA A 102 1.05 -5.80 -4.66
N GLY A 103 1.46 -4.73 -3.98
CA GLY A 103 0.55 -3.77 -3.33
C GLY A 103 -0.02 -4.23 -1.98
N GLN A 104 0.52 -5.29 -1.37
CA GLN A 104 0.00 -5.85 -0.12
C GLN A 104 0.61 -5.19 1.13
N LYS A 105 1.90 -4.87 1.09
CA LYS A 105 2.65 -4.31 2.22
C LYS A 105 2.73 -2.79 2.19
N ALA A 106 2.63 -2.19 1.01
CA ALA A 106 2.83 -0.76 0.79
C ALA A 106 1.93 0.11 1.67
N HIS A 107 0.68 -0.32 1.94
CA HIS A 107 -0.23 0.42 2.81
C HIS A 107 0.30 0.58 4.24
N ASN A 108 0.77 -0.52 4.84
CA ASN A 108 1.32 -0.48 6.21
C ASN A 108 2.61 0.33 6.28
N ILE A 109 3.43 0.27 5.23
CA ILE A 109 4.65 1.06 5.11
C ILE A 109 4.31 2.55 5.01
N ALA A 110 3.33 2.90 4.17
CA ALA A 110 2.83 4.27 4.05
C ALA A 110 2.27 4.82 5.38
N LEU A 111 1.55 3.99 6.14
CA LEU A 111 1.08 4.35 7.49
C LEU A 111 2.23 4.62 8.47
N LYS A 112 3.31 3.84 8.41
CA LYS A 112 4.51 4.08 9.23
C LYS A 112 5.12 5.44 8.91
N LEU A 113 5.27 5.79 7.64
CA LEU A 113 5.78 7.10 7.21
C LEU A 113 4.85 8.25 7.66
N LYS A 114 3.55 8.08 7.52
CA LYS A 114 2.57 9.09 7.94
C LYS A 114 2.68 9.39 9.44
N LYS A 115 2.88 8.36 10.27
CA LYS A 115 3.11 8.51 11.72
C LYS A 115 4.42 9.27 12.05
N GLN A 116 5.36 9.30 11.11
CA GLN A 116 6.62 10.03 11.24
C GLN A 116 6.55 11.47 10.67
N GLY A 117 5.35 11.96 10.36
CA GLY A 117 5.13 13.32 9.90
C GLY A 117 5.27 13.53 8.39
N PHE A 118 5.18 12.48 7.61
CA PHE A 118 5.07 12.56 6.14
C PHE A 118 3.59 12.52 5.75
N ASP A 119 2.99 13.67 5.52
CA ASP A 119 1.54 13.78 5.32
C ASP A 119 1.09 13.31 3.93
N ASN A 120 1.90 13.55 2.90
CA ASN A 120 1.57 13.24 1.52
C ASN A 120 2.20 11.91 1.08
N VAL A 121 1.62 10.81 1.56
CA VAL A 121 2.07 9.45 1.23
C VAL A 121 0.98 8.72 0.48
N ALA A 122 1.38 8.04 -0.59
CA ALA A 122 0.53 7.19 -1.43
C ALA A 122 1.20 5.84 -1.67
N MET A 123 0.51 4.93 -2.30
CA MET A 123 1.04 3.63 -2.71
C MET A 123 0.69 3.31 -4.16
N LEU A 124 1.58 2.56 -4.82
CA LEU A 124 1.31 2.00 -6.14
C LEU A 124 0.35 0.81 -6.01
N SER A 125 -0.83 0.94 -6.59
CA SER A 125 -1.83 -0.14 -6.63
C SER A 125 -1.30 -1.32 -7.42
N GLY A 126 -1.33 -2.52 -6.81
CA GLY A 126 -0.78 -3.73 -7.40
C GLY A 126 0.74 -3.82 -7.44
N GLY A 127 1.45 -2.82 -6.89
CA GLY A 127 2.90 -2.83 -6.77
C GLY A 127 3.64 -2.95 -8.11
N MET A 128 4.85 -3.47 -8.04
CA MET A 128 5.68 -3.67 -9.23
C MET A 128 5.06 -4.64 -10.26
N GLN A 129 4.25 -5.60 -9.81
CA GLN A 129 3.54 -6.50 -10.72
C GLN A 129 2.58 -5.75 -11.65
N ALA A 130 1.81 -4.79 -11.12
CA ALA A 130 0.90 -3.98 -11.94
C ALA A 130 1.66 -3.08 -12.92
N TRP A 131 2.80 -2.51 -12.48
CA TRP A 131 3.67 -1.71 -13.35
C TRP A 131 4.17 -2.49 -14.56
N LEU A 132 4.68 -3.71 -14.31
CA LEU A 132 5.17 -4.61 -15.35
C LEU A 132 4.04 -5.10 -16.27
N ALA A 133 2.85 -5.38 -15.73
CA ALA A 133 1.69 -5.83 -16.51
C ALA A 133 1.21 -4.76 -17.50
N GLU A 134 1.37 -3.48 -17.18
CA GLU A 134 1.08 -2.36 -18.10
C GLU A 134 2.22 -2.07 -19.08
N GLY A 135 3.31 -2.82 -19.07
CA GLY A 135 4.44 -2.65 -19.99
C GLY A 135 5.18 -1.32 -19.85
N LEU A 136 5.13 -0.71 -18.66
CA LEU A 136 5.76 0.58 -18.40
C LEU A 136 7.29 0.47 -18.25
N PRO A 137 8.04 1.56 -18.51
CA PRO A 137 9.51 1.54 -18.50
C PRO A 137 10.08 1.14 -17.14
N ILE A 138 11.14 0.34 -17.19
CA ILE A 138 11.93 -0.09 -16.05
C ILE A 138 13.41 0.18 -16.27
N ALA A 139 14.15 0.34 -15.17
CA ALA A 139 15.61 0.32 -15.12
C ALA A 139 16.10 -1.01 -14.54
N LYS A 140 17.37 -1.35 -14.80
CA LYS A 140 18.08 -2.52 -14.25
C LYS A 140 19.33 -2.06 -13.52
#